data_b9bcdedd9e8329b34bc2dd46a8442990
#
_entry.id   b9bcdedd9e8329b34bc2dd46a8442990
#
_cell.length_a   1.000
_cell.length_b   1.000
_cell.length_c   1.000
_cell.angle_alpha   90.00
_cell.angle_beta   90.00
_cell.angle_gamma   90.00
#
_symmetry.space_group_name_H-M   'P 1'
#
loop_
_entity.id
_entity.type
_entity.pdbx_description
1 polymer ?
#
loop_
_entity_poly.entity_id
_entity_poly.type
_entity_poly.pdbx_seq_one_letter_code
_entity_poly.pdbx_strand_id
1 'polypeptide(L)'
;MRVFALELNNDIKGIAQRKAYIEERIRSLPSPELVVLPELALCSYMASQEIWQYADDCGRDTSEWTVAMAKKYHTYIGVGYLDKENGDYFNRYMIAGAEGVCGYVSKSEGESAVFKQGDFGSIIPTPFGKIGVAICYDSRRRHFYENVKDEELSMILFPHGAPADPKQPEKEHRENDTRCMKYVEAFGVPVVYVNSKGPLEYMPGMMGAMMKKHGFRMNGMSRIYANDAVPINTDLPDATAAEVSVSPKSCQRIQVAKGSRWYD
;
A
#
# COMPACT_ATOMS: atom_id res chain seq x y z
N MET A 1 15.16 9.46 -6.75
CA MET A 1 13.71 9.39 -7.10
C MET A 1 12.91 10.08 -6.03
N ARG A 2 12.00 10.98 -6.43
CA ARG A 2 11.09 11.69 -5.53
C ARG A 2 9.82 10.87 -5.32
N VAL A 3 9.68 10.32 -4.12
CA VAL A 3 8.61 9.41 -3.72
C VAL A 3 7.64 10.12 -2.79
N PHE A 4 6.35 9.97 -3.04
CA PHE A 4 5.27 10.55 -2.24
C PHE A 4 4.30 9.47 -1.78
N ALA A 5 4.17 9.28 -0.47
CA ALA A 5 3.16 8.45 0.15
C ALA A 5 1.97 9.35 0.55
N LEU A 6 0.80 9.12 -0.05
CA LEU A 6 -0.41 9.91 0.21
C LEU A 6 -1.36 9.15 1.12
N GLU A 7 -1.64 9.72 2.30
CA GLU A 7 -2.72 9.26 3.16
C GLU A 7 -4.07 9.70 2.59
N LEU A 8 -4.96 8.75 2.43
CA LEU A 8 -6.29 9.02 1.90
C LEU A 8 -7.35 8.92 2.99
N ASN A 9 -8.27 9.88 3.00
CA ASN A 9 -9.39 9.86 3.92
C ASN A 9 -10.35 8.71 3.60
N ASN A 10 -10.63 7.83 4.56
CA ASN A 10 -11.44 6.64 4.38
C ASN A 10 -12.96 6.89 4.39
N ASP A 11 -13.42 8.11 4.66
CA ASP A 11 -14.84 8.47 4.68
C ASP A 11 -15.38 8.96 3.33
N ILE A 12 -14.54 9.15 2.33
CA ILE A 12 -14.95 9.52 0.98
C ILE A 12 -15.39 8.26 0.22
N LYS A 13 -16.67 8.17 -0.09
CA LYS A 13 -17.28 7.02 -0.76
C LYS A 13 -17.53 7.28 -2.25
N GLY A 14 -17.55 6.18 -3.00
CA GLY A 14 -17.81 6.19 -4.44
C GLY A 14 -16.55 6.37 -5.29
N ILE A 15 -16.46 5.59 -6.37
CA ILE A 15 -15.27 5.56 -7.25
C ILE A 15 -14.99 6.93 -7.88
N ALA A 16 -16.01 7.61 -8.39
CA ALA A 16 -15.83 8.92 -9.04
C ALA A 16 -15.32 9.99 -8.06
N GLN A 17 -15.90 10.02 -6.86
CA GLN A 17 -15.48 10.96 -5.80
C GLN A 17 -14.06 10.67 -5.34
N ARG A 18 -13.71 9.38 -5.21
CA ARG A 18 -12.35 8.95 -4.84
C ARG A 18 -11.34 9.35 -5.91
N LYS A 19 -11.62 9.06 -7.18
CA LYS A 19 -10.75 9.43 -8.30
C LYS A 19 -10.51 10.95 -8.35
N ALA A 20 -11.56 11.76 -8.20
CA ALA A 20 -11.44 13.22 -8.17
C ALA A 20 -10.61 13.72 -6.97
N TYR A 21 -10.86 13.17 -5.78
CA TYR A 21 -10.10 13.50 -4.56
C TYR A 21 -8.62 13.16 -4.69
N ILE A 22 -8.29 11.97 -5.20
CA ILE A 22 -6.90 11.52 -5.39
C ILE A 22 -6.21 12.40 -6.42
N GLU A 23 -6.88 12.71 -7.53
CA GLU A 23 -6.32 13.58 -8.57
C GLU A 23 -6.00 14.99 -8.04
N GLU A 24 -6.88 15.56 -7.22
CA GLU A 24 -6.62 16.86 -6.57
C GLU A 24 -5.33 16.81 -5.73
N ARG A 25 -5.14 15.72 -4.96
CA ARG A 25 -3.93 15.54 -4.14
C ARG A 25 -2.68 15.39 -5.01
N ILE A 26 -2.72 14.55 -6.05
CA ILE A 26 -1.58 14.36 -6.96
C ILE A 26 -1.19 15.68 -7.63
N ARG A 27 -2.16 16.48 -8.07
CA ARG A 27 -1.94 17.77 -8.74
C ARG A 27 -1.16 18.75 -7.86
N SER A 28 -1.32 18.67 -6.54
CA SER A 28 -0.67 19.55 -5.57
C SER A 28 0.75 19.12 -5.17
N LEU A 29 1.24 17.97 -5.68
CA LEU A 29 2.57 17.48 -5.35
C LEU A 29 3.65 18.17 -6.19
N PRO A 30 4.82 18.50 -5.58
CA PRO A 30 5.91 19.13 -6.30
C PRO A 30 6.70 18.08 -7.13
N SER A 31 6.31 17.90 -8.39
CA SER A 31 6.98 17.02 -9.38
C SER A 31 7.27 15.60 -8.87
N PRO A 32 6.25 14.81 -8.54
CA PRO A 32 6.42 13.45 -8.06
C PRO A 32 6.96 12.55 -9.18
N GLU A 33 7.88 11.61 -8.85
CA GLU A 33 8.31 10.55 -9.77
C GLU A 33 7.60 9.24 -9.46
N LEU A 34 7.22 9.01 -8.19
CA LEU A 34 6.36 7.91 -7.76
C LEU A 34 5.38 8.40 -6.69
N VAL A 35 4.09 8.16 -6.91
CA VAL A 35 3.03 8.36 -5.92
C VAL A 35 2.56 7.00 -5.43
N VAL A 36 2.57 6.79 -4.12
CA VAL A 36 2.16 5.54 -3.47
C VAL A 36 0.87 5.80 -2.69
N LEU A 37 -0.21 5.13 -3.10
CA LEU A 37 -1.53 5.23 -2.48
C LEU A 37 -1.79 4.02 -1.57
N PRO A 38 -2.70 4.12 -0.59
CA PRO A 38 -3.02 3.03 0.32
C PRO A 38 -3.69 1.81 -0.34
N GLU A 39 -3.84 0.75 0.45
CA GLU A 39 -4.73 -0.37 0.17
C GLU A 39 -6.15 0.12 -0.11
N LEU A 40 -6.81 -0.45 -1.14
CA LEU A 40 -8.19 -0.14 -1.55
C LEU A 40 -8.43 1.38 -1.75
N ALA A 41 -7.42 2.09 -2.24
CA ALA A 41 -7.43 3.55 -2.43
C ALA A 41 -8.63 4.05 -3.22
N LEU A 42 -9.08 3.32 -4.25
CA LEU A 42 -10.17 3.74 -5.14
C LEU A 42 -11.58 3.51 -4.59
N CYS A 43 -11.74 2.70 -3.54
CA CYS A 43 -13.08 2.40 -3.00
C CYS A 43 -13.24 2.69 -1.51
N SER A 44 -12.18 3.11 -0.81
CA SER A 44 -12.08 3.14 0.66
C SER A 44 -12.09 1.74 1.28
N TYR A 45 -11.36 1.58 2.38
CA TYR A 45 -11.29 0.29 3.05
C TYR A 45 -12.60 -0.03 3.78
N MET A 46 -13.19 -1.18 3.46
CA MET A 46 -14.31 -1.79 4.15
C MET A 46 -14.08 -3.30 4.25
N ALA A 47 -14.12 -3.85 5.46
CA ALA A 47 -13.96 -5.30 5.67
C ALA A 47 -15.33 -6.02 5.64
N SER A 48 -16.17 -5.70 4.66
CA SER A 48 -17.48 -6.32 4.45
C SER A 48 -17.79 -6.46 2.96
N GLN A 49 -18.76 -7.34 2.64
CA GLN A 49 -19.20 -7.55 1.25
C GLN A 49 -19.86 -6.32 0.62
N GLU A 50 -20.21 -5.30 1.41
CA GLU A 50 -20.70 -4.03 0.86
C GLU A 50 -19.68 -3.33 -0.05
N ILE A 51 -18.40 -3.64 0.10
CA ILE A 51 -17.35 -3.13 -0.78
C ILE A 51 -17.48 -3.64 -2.22
N TRP A 52 -18.12 -4.80 -2.44
CA TRP A 52 -18.23 -5.42 -3.77
C TRP A 52 -18.92 -4.56 -4.82
N GLN A 53 -19.78 -3.62 -4.39
CA GLN A 53 -20.42 -2.64 -5.30
C GLN A 53 -19.40 -1.72 -6.00
N TYR A 54 -18.17 -1.64 -5.50
CA TYR A 54 -17.10 -0.80 -6.02
C TYR A 54 -16.04 -1.59 -6.79
N ALA A 55 -16.30 -2.87 -7.05
CA ALA A 55 -15.33 -3.72 -7.76
C ALA A 55 -15.20 -3.32 -9.22
N ASP A 56 -13.96 -3.29 -9.68
CA ASP A 56 -13.61 -3.13 -11.08
C ASP A 56 -13.67 -4.49 -11.80
N ASP A 57 -14.05 -4.52 -13.06
CA ASP A 57 -14.12 -5.75 -13.86
C ASP A 57 -12.76 -5.99 -14.54
N CYS A 58 -11.99 -6.92 -13.99
CA CYS A 58 -10.63 -7.25 -14.44
C CYS A 58 -9.69 -6.04 -14.45
N GLY A 59 -9.84 -5.13 -13.49
CA GLY A 59 -8.98 -3.95 -13.30
C GLY A 59 -8.97 -2.95 -14.46
N ARG A 60 -9.98 -2.99 -15.33
CA ARG A 60 -10.00 -2.17 -16.56
C ARG A 60 -10.08 -0.68 -16.27
N ASP A 61 -11.11 -0.26 -15.55
CA ASP A 61 -11.32 1.15 -15.23
C ASP A 61 -10.22 1.73 -14.36
N THR A 62 -9.63 0.90 -13.49
CA THR A 62 -8.47 1.26 -12.67
C THR A 62 -7.24 1.47 -13.54
N SER A 63 -6.96 0.54 -14.46
CA SER A 63 -5.82 0.62 -15.36
C SER A 63 -5.89 1.88 -16.23
N GLU A 64 -7.03 2.11 -16.87
CA GLU A 64 -7.25 3.28 -17.76
C GLU A 64 -7.05 4.59 -16.98
N TRP A 65 -7.68 4.71 -15.82
CA TRP A 65 -7.56 5.91 -14.98
C TRP A 65 -6.14 6.12 -14.48
N THR A 66 -5.48 5.06 -13.98
CA THR A 66 -4.13 5.18 -13.40
C THR A 66 -3.11 5.58 -14.46
N VAL A 67 -3.18 4.97 -15.66
CA VAL A 67 -2.31 5.34 -16.79
C VAL A 67 -2.56 6.79 -17.24
N ALA A 68 -3.84 7.21 -17.34
CA ALA A 68 -4.18 8.58 -17.68
C ALA A 68 -3.61 9.59 -16.67
N MET A 69 -3.70 9.30 -15.37
CA MET A 69 -3.12 10.15 -14.31
C MET A 69 -1.59 10.14 -14.34
N ALA A 70 -0.98 8.98 -14.51
CA ALA A 70 0.47 8.85 -14.64
C ALA A 70 1.02 9.68 -15.81
N LYS A 71 0.35 9.62 -16.95
CA LYS A 71 0.69 10.42 -18.14
C LYS A 71 0.49 11.93 -17.91
N LYS A 72 -0.63 12.31 -17.30
CA LYS A 72 -0.99 13.72 -17.03
C LYS A 72 0.00 14.40 -16.09
N TYR A 73 0.45 13.69 -15.07
CA TYR A 73 1.33 14.23 -14.02
C TYR A 73 2.79 13.78 -14.14
N HIS A 74 3.15 13.09 -15.24
CA HIS A 74 4.51 12.58 -15.50
C HIS A 74 5.11 11.81 -14.32
N THR A 75 4.34 10.87 -13.76
CA THR A 75 4.72 10.12 -12.56
C THR A 75 4.35 8.64 -12.71
N TYR A 76 4.92 7.78 -11.88
CA TYR A 76 4.37 6.44 -11.64
C TYR A 76 3.38 6.50 -10.48
N ILE A 77 2.35 5.67 -10.53
CA ILE A 77 1.33 5.60 -9.48
C ILE A 77 1.14 4.16 -9.05
N GLY A 78 1.34 3.92 -7.73
CA GLY A 78 0.93 2.69 -7.07
C GLY A 78 -0.44 2.87 -6.43
N VAL A 79 -1.41 2.00 -6.75
CA VAL A 79 -2.81 2.16 -6.33
C VAL A 79 -3.44 0.85 -5.89
N GLY A 80 -4.06 0.86 -4.70
CA GLY A 80 -4.90 -0.24 -4.20
C GLY A 80 -6.32 -0.15 -4.74
N TYR A 81 -6.87 -1.27 -5.20
CA TYR A 81 -8.21 -1.34 -5.75
C TYR A 81 -8.88 -2.70 -5.48
N LEU A 82 -10.19 -2.74 -5.62
CA LEU A 82 -10.96 -3.97 -5.58
C LEU A 82 -11.22 -4.45 -7.00
N ASP A 83 -10.80 -5.67 -7.27
CA ASP A 83 -10.99 -6.30 -8.58
C ASP A 83 -12.01 -7.44 -8.51
N LYS A 84 -12.75 -7.62 -9.60
CA LYS A 84 -13.64 -8.75 -9.82
C LYS A 84 -13.19 -9.52 -11.04
N GLU A 85 -12.82 -10.76 -10.82
CA GLU A 85 -12.38 -11.66 -11.89
C GLU A 85 -13.01 -13.04 -11.72
N ASN A 86 -13.64 -13.57 -12.79
CA ASN A 86 -14.31 -14.88 -12.78
C ASN A 86 -15.33 -15.10 -11.66
N GLY A 87 -15.97 -14.02 -11.20
CA GLY A 87 -16.95 -14.06 -10.11
C GLY A 87 -16.35 -13.93 -8.70
N ASP A 88 -15.04 -13.96 -8.55
CA ASP A 88 -14.32 -13.75 -7.30
C ASP A 88 -13.89 -12.28 -7.14
N TYR A 89 -13.71 -11.84 -5.90
CA TYR A 89 -13.29 -10.48 -5.55
C TYR A 89 -11.90 -10.49 -4.92
N PHE A 90 -10.98 -9.68 -5.46
CA PHE A 90 -9.59 -9.60 -5.04
C PHE A 90 -9.22 -8.20 -4.57
N ASN A 91 -8.52 -8.12 -3.45
CA ASN A 91 -7.85 -6.91 -3.02
C ASN A 91 -6.49 -6.85 -3.73
N ARG A 92 -6.33 -5.91 -4.68
CA ARG A 92 -5.17 -5.81 -5.55
C ARG A 92 -4.45 -4.48 -5.40
N TYR A 93 -3.17 -4.51 -5.76
CA TYR A 93 -2.32 -3.34 -5.85
C TYR A 93 -1.61 -3.31 -7.20
N MET A 94 -1.76 -2.21 -7.94
CA MET A 94 -1.20 -2.01 -9.27
C MET A 94 -0.15 -0.90 -9.24
N ILE A 95 0.86 -1.00 -10.11
CA ILE A 95 1.74 0.12 -10.45
C ILE A 95 1.60 0.40 -11.94
N ALA A 96 1.39 1.67 -12.29
CA ALA A 96 1.33 2.11 -13.69
C ALA A 96 2.15 3.38 -13.91
N GLY A 97 2.65 3.53 -15.11
CA GLY A 97 3.31 4.73 -15.64
C GLY A 97 2.61 5.25 -16.90
N ALA A 98 3.18 6.25 -17.54
CA ALA A 98 2.64 6.85 -18.77
C ALA A 98 2.53 5.85 -19.94
N GLU A 99 3.41 4.86 -19.99
CA GLU A 99 3.48 3.85 -21.05
C GLU A 99 2.52 2.67 -20.83
N GLY A 100 1.89 2.58 -19.65
CA GLY A 100 0.96 1.52 -19.31
C GLY A 100 1.11 0.97 -17.90
N VAL A 101 0.40 -0.14 -17.65
CA VAL A 101 0.48 -0.88 -16.40
C VAL A 101 1.77 -1.68 -16.35
N CYS A 102 2.56 -1.50 -15.28
CA CYS A 102 3.76 -2.30 -15.02
C CYS A 102 3.42 -3.71 -14.53
N GLY A 103 2.37 -3.82 -13.72
CA GLY A 103 1.89 -5.07 -13.14
C GLY A 103 1.00 -4.84 -11.93
N TYR A 104 0.52 -5.93 -11.36
CA TYR A 104 -0.24 -5.92 -10.11
C TYR A 104 0.08 -7.14 -9.25
N VAL A 105 -0.24 -7.05 -7.97
CA VAL A 105 -0.23 -8.17 -7.02
C VAL A 105 -1.60 -8.26 -6.32
N SER A 106 -1.98 -9.46 -5.90
CA SER A 106 -3.20 -9.72 -5.14
C SER A 106 -2.84 -10.01 -3.69
N LYS A 107 -3.60 -9.45 -2.73
CA LYS A 107 -3.43 -9.73 -1.31
C LYS A 107 -3.57 -11.23 -1.05
N SER A 108 -2.59 -11.80 -0.37
CA SER A 108 -2.51 -13.25 -0.17
C SER A 108 -3.20 -13.69 1.12
N GLU A 109 -3.11 -12.88 2.17
CA GLU A 109 -3.78 -13.16 3.45
C GLU A 109 -4.60 -11.94 3.90
N GLY A 110 -5.76 -12.18 4.44
CA GLY A 110 -6.62 -11.11 4.93
C GLY A 110 -8.07 -11.56 5.10
N GLU A 111 -8.99 -10.68 4.83
CA GLU A 111 -10.42 -10.78 5.10
C GLU A 111 -11.10 -11.81 4.18
N SER A 112 -10.87 -13.12 4.43
CA SER A 112 -11.31 -14.25 3.59
C SER A 112 -12.83 -14.35 3.37
N ALA A 113 -13.64 -13.73 4.23
CA ALA A 113 -15.09 -13.64 4.04
C ALA A 113 -15.49 -12.57 2.99
N VAL A 114 -14.54 -11.73 2.56
CA VAL A 114 -14.76 -10.59 1.67
C VAL A 114 -13.96 -10.74 0.40
N PHE A 115 -12.69 -11.15 0.49
CA PHE A 115 -11.76 -11.23 -0.62
C PHE A 115 -11.25 -12.65 -0.82
N LYS A 116 -11.10 -13.04 -2.06
CA LYS A 116 -10.38 -14.25 -2.46
C LYS A 116 -8.90 -14.09 -2.16
N GLN A 117 -8.28 -15.15 -1.69
CA GLN A 117 -6.83 -15.23 -1.52
C GLN A 117 -6.12 -15.09 -2.88
N GLY A 118 -5.06 -14.27 -2.91
CA GLY A 118 -4.17 -14.15 -4.06
C GLY A 118 -3.23 -15.34 -4.22
N ASP A 119 -2.41 -15.26 -5.24
CA ASP A 119 -1.43 -16.28 -5.65
C ASP A 119 -0.08 -16.20 -4.94
N PHE A 120 0.02 -15.41 -3.88
CA PHE A 120 1.26 -15.08 -3.18
C PHE A 120 2.30 -14.34 -4.04
N GLY A 121 1.91 -13.79 -5.18
CA GLY A 121 2.75 -12.86 -5.95
C GLY A 121 3.09 -11.62 -5.13
N SER A 122 4.35 -11.17 -5.19
CA SER A 122 4.84 -10.07 -4.35
C SER A 122 5.74 -9.09 -5.10
N ILE A 123 5.89 -9.22 -6.42
CA ILE A 123 6.85 -8.46 -7.20
C ILE A 123 6.17 -7.85 -8.42
N ILE A 124 6.38 -6.55 -8.60
CA ILE A 124 5.99 -5.82 -9.81
C ILE A 124 7.27 -5.33 -10.51
N PRO A 125 7.54 -5.75 -11.76
CA PRO A 125 8.64 -5.22 -12.54
C PRO A 125 8.31 -3.79 -12.98
N THR A 126 9.27 -2.88 -12.89
CA THR A 126 9.13 -1.49 -13.35
C THR A 126 10.37 -1.07 -14.13
N PRO A 127 10.35 0.04 -14.90
CA PRO A 127 11.54 0.55 -15.57
C PRO A 127 12.70 0.95 -14.63
N PHE A 128 12.41 1.15 -13.34
CA PHE A 128 13.41 1.46 -12.31
C PHE A 128 13.77 0.26 -11.42
N GLY A 129 13.39 -0.96 -11.85
CA GLY A 129 13.72 -2.22 -11.19
C GLY A 129 12.50 -2.92 -10.60
N LYS A 130 12.73 -4.05 -9.93
CA LYS A 130 11.67 -4.84 -9.30
C LYS A 130 11.24 -4.18 -7.99
N ILE A 131 9.93 -4.03 -7.82
CA ILE A 131 9.31 -3.51 -6.60
C ILE A 131 8.67 -4.65 -5.84
N GLY A 132 9.09 -4.86 -4.58
CA GLY A 132 8.41 -5.76 -3.67
C GLY A 132 7.13 -5.08 -3.14
N VAL A 133 5.99 -5.76 -3.20
CA VAL A 133 4.72 -5.21 -2.69
C VAL A 133 4.07 -6.21 -1.75
N ALA A 134 3.74 -5.77 -0.53
CA ALA A 134 2.96 -6.54 0.43
C ALA A 134 1.78 -5.72 0.93
N ILE A 135 0.57 -6.17 0.61
CA ILE A 135 -0.65 -5.45 0.95
C ILE A 135 -1.01 -5.72 2.42
N CYS A 136 -0.91 -4.67 3.25
CA CYS A 136 -1.35 -4.62 4.64
C CYS A 136 -0.85 -5.83 5.48
N TYR A 137 -1.71 -6.80 5.79
CA TYR A 137 -1.38 -7.95 6.62
C TYR A 137 -0.24 -8.79 6.04
N ASP A 138 -0.12 -8.90 4.70
CA ASP A 138 0.96 -9.65 4.05
C ASP A 138 2.35 -9.13 4.44
N SER A 139 2.48 -7.82 4.73
CA SER A 139 3.75 -7.21 5.16
C SER A 139 4.27 -7.77 6.50
N ARG A 140 3.39 -8.37 7.29
CA ARG A 140 3.71 -8.99 8.60
C ARG A 140 4.03 -10.48 8.48
N ARG A 141 3.83 -11.05 7.28
CA ARG A 141 3.87 -12.49 7.07
C ARG A 141 5.21 -12.93 6.48
N ARG A 142 5.65 -14.08 6.93
CA ARG A 142 6.92 -14.68 6.48
C ARG A 142 6.92 -14.97 4.98
N HIS A 143 5.77 -15.32 4.39
CA HIS A 143 5.70 -15.65 2.97
C HIS A 143 6.16 -14.50 2.08
N PHE A 144 5.87 -13.24 2.44
CA PHE A 144 6.38 -12.09 1.68
C PHE A 144 7.91 -12.08 1.63
N TYR A 145 8.58 -12.22 2.80
CA TYR A 145 10.03 -12.30 2.85
C TYR A 145 10.56 -13.48 2.01
N GLU A 146 9.97 -14.69 2.15
CA GLU A 146 10.39 -15.87 1.39
C GLU A 146 10.24 -15.68 -0.13
N ASN A 147 9.25 -14.92 -0.58
CA ASN A 147 9.02 -14.65 -1.99
C ASN A 147 10.03 -13.65 -2.59
N VAL A 148 10.56 -12.73 -1.78
CA VAL A 148 11.39 -11.63 -2.29
C VAL A 148 12.88 -11.76 -1.94
N LYS A 149 13.26 -12.65 -1.02
CA LYS A 149 14.65 -12.74 -0.49
C LYS A 149 15.72 -13.11 -1.52
N ASP A 150 15.35 -13.80 -2.58
CA ASP A 150 16.26 -14.24 -3.64
C ASP A 150 16.20 -13.32 -4.88
N GLU A 151 15.47 -12.20 -4.77
CA GLU A 151 15.28 -11.21 -5.82
C GLU A 151 16.14 -9.96 -5.60
N GLU A 152 16.52 -9.32 -6.70
CA GLU A 152 17.10 -7.97 -6.65
C GLU A 152 15.97 -6.94 -6.68
N LEU A 153 15.72 -6.30 -5.54
CA LEU A 153 14.70 -5.27 -5.42
C LEU A 153 15.28 -3.87 -5.52
N SER A 154 14.50 -2.94 -6.03
CA SER A 154 14.81 -1.51 -6.03
C SER A 154 14.07 -0.73 -4.97
N MET A 155 12.93 -1.24 -4.50
CA MET A 155 12.08 -0.64 -3.47
C MET A 155 11.11 -1.69 -2.92
N ILE A 156 10.56 -1.42 -1.73
CA ILE A 156 9.46 -2.20 -1.14
C ILE A 156 8.31 -1.25 -0.80
N LEU A 157 7.08 -1.64 -1.15
CA LEU A 157 5.85 -0.91 -0.82
C LEU A 157 4.98 -1.71 0.14
N PHE A 158 4.54 -1.06 1.20
CA PHE A 158 3.58 -1.58 2.18
C PHE A 158 2.32 -0.71 2.21
N PRO A 159 1.41 -0.86 1.21
CA PRO A 159 0.12 -0.17 1.23
C PRO A 159 -0.82 -0.80 2.25
N HIS A 160 -1.34 0.01 3.14
CA HIS A 160 -2.18 -0.41 4.27
C HIS A 160 -3.55 0.26 4.26
N GLY A 161 -4.54 -0.45 4.82
CA GLY A 161 -5.80 0.04 5.32
C GLY A 161 -5.95 -0.45 6.76
N ALA A 162 -4.95 -0.19 7.60
CA ALA A 162 -4.84 -0.77 8.93
C ALA A 162 -5.40 0.18 10.00
N PRO A 163 -6.44 -0.26 10.76
CA PRO A 163 -6.94 0.50 11.88
C PRO A 163 -6.03 0.35 13.11
N ALA A 164 -5.97 1.41 13.91
CA ALA A 164 -5.25 1.44 15.17
C ALA A 164 -6.16 1.78 16.35
N ASP A 165 -5.78 1.30 17.53
CA ASP A 165 -6.40 1.69 18.79
C ASP A 165 -6.00 3.14 19.12
N PRO A 166 -6.96 4.09 19.20
CA PRO A 166 -6.64 5.48 19.52
C PRO A 166 -6.07 5.67 20.94
N LYS A 167 -6.21 4.67 21.81
CA LYS A 167 -5.61 4.67 23.16
C LYS A 167 -4.15 4.26 23.16
N GLN A 168 -3.67 3.62 22.10
CA GLN A 168 -2.31 3.11 21.99
C GLN A 168 -1.71 3.42 20.58
N PRO A 169 -1.78 4.66 20.09
CA PRO A 169 -1.34 5.00 18.73
C PRO A 169 0.15 4.66 18.52
N GLU A 170 0.97 4.86 19.55
CA GLU A 170 2.40 4.60 19.50
C GLU A 170 2.78 3.12 19.32
N LYS A 171 1.89 2.20 19.72
CA LYS A 171 2.15 0.76 19.59
C LYS A 171 2.23 0.36 18.12
N GLU A 172 1.21 0.72 17.34
CA GLU A 172 1.15 0.42 15.90
C GLU A 172 2.32 1.11 15.17
N HIS A 173 2.64 2.33 15.56
CA HIS A 173 3.76 3.07 14.99
C HIS A 173 5.09 2.34 15.20
N ARG A 174 5.40 1.93 16.43
CA ARG A 174 6.62 1.18 16.75
C ARG A 174 6.70 -0.15 16.00
N GLU A 175 5.58 -0.87 15.89
CA GLU A 175 5.54 -2.14 15.14
C GLU A 175 5.83 -1.93 13.66
N ASN A 176 5.29 -0.86 13.06
CA ASN A 176 5.55 -0.50 11.67
C ASN A 176 6.99 -0.05 11.45
N ASP A 177 7.53 0.81 12.35
CA ASP A 177 8.93 1.24 12.31
C ASP A 177 9.87 0.03 12.36
N THR A 178 9.67 -0.87 13.33
CA THR A 178 10.48 -2.08 13.49
C THR A 178 10.47 -2.92 12.23
N ARG A 179 9.28 -3.18 11.67
CA ARG A 179 9.14 -3.99 10.46
C ARG A 179 9.81 -3.34 9.26
N CYS A 180 9.50 -2.07 8.98
CA CYS A 180 10.05 -1.38 7.81
C CYS A 180 11.56 -1.25 7.90
N MET A 181 12.12 -0.89 9.05
CA MET A 181 13.56 -0.80 9.24
C MET A 181 14.27 -2.13 9.06
N LYS A 182 13.68 -3.25 9.51
CA LYS A 182 14.23 -4.58 9.25
C LYS A 182 14.31 -4.91 7.75
N TYR A 183 13.30 -4.50 6.96
CA TYR A 183 13.36 -4.65 5.52
C TYR A 183 14.42 -3.72 4.88
N VAL A 184 14.56 -2.48 5.35
CA VAL A 184 15.67 -1.59 4.91
C VAL A 184 17.03 -2.22 5.22
N GLU A 185 17.23 -2.74 6.42
CA GLU A 185 18.46 -3.43 6.82
C GLU A 185 18.74 -4.65 5.95
N ALA A 186 17.72 -5.47 5.67
CA ALA A 186 17.86 -6.72 4.93
C ALA A 186 18.14 -6.51 3.44
N PHE A 187 17.48 -5.55 2.81
CA PHE A 187 17.54 -5.35 1.36
C PHE A 187 18.36 -4.12 0.94
N GLY A 188 18.62 -3.19 1.85
CA GLY A 188 19.34 -1.96 1.54
C GLY A 188 18.58 -1.02 0.58
N VAL A 189 17.29 -1.20 0.41
CA VAL A 189 16.43 -0.42 -0.49
C VAL A 189 15.40 0.39 0.30
N PRO A 190 14.81 1.45 -0.29
CA PRO A 190 13.73 2.19 0.35
C PRO A 190 12.51 1.30 0.62
N VAL A 191 11.87 1.52 1.78
CA VAL A 191 10.58 0.92 2.15
C VAL A 191 9.57 2.02 2.36
N VAL A 192 8.46 1.98 1.63
CA VAL A 192 7.39 2.97 1.71
C VAL A 192 6.19 2.35 2.42
N TYR A 193 5.89 2.82 3.62
CA TYR A 193 4.66 2.51 4.33
C TYR A 193 3.65 3.62 4.07
N VAL A 194 2.47 3.26 3.58
CA VAL A 194 1.37 4.20 3.37
C VAL A 194 0.08 3.61 3.93
N ASN A 195 -0.69 4.42 4.66
CA ASN A 195 -1.94 4.00 5.28
C ASN A 195 -3.06 5.01 5.00
N SER A 196 -4.31 4.56 5.01
CA SER A 196 -5.47 5.44 5.04
C SER A 196 -5.64 6.10 6.41
N LYS A 197 -6.42 7.17 6.48
CA LYS A 197 -6.83 7.84 7.71
C LYS A 197 -8.36 8.00 7.77
N GLY A 198 -8.88 8.24 8.97
CA GLY A 198 -10.31 8.47 9.17
C GLY A 198 -11.05 7.26 9.74
N PRO A 199 -12.37 7.18 9.57
CA PRO A 199 -13.18 6.16 10.22
C PRO A 199 -12.91 4.76 9.67
N LEU A 200 -13.00 3.77 10.58
CA LEU A 200 -13.13 2.36 10.21
C LEU A 200 -14.61 2.01 10.14
N GLU A 201 -15.07 1.68 8.95
CA GLU A 201 -16.46 1.32 8.73
C GLU A 201 -16.62 -0.15 8.37
N TYR A 202 -17.79 -0.70 8.71
CA TYR A 202 -18.25 -2.01 8.26
C TYR A 202 -17.25 -3.17 8.46
N MET A 203 -16.77 -3.33 9.68
CA MET A 203 -16.10 -4.58 10.02
C MET A 203 -17.12 -5.47 10.76
N PRO A 204 -17.60 -6.56 10.16
CA PRO A 204 -18.60 -7.43 10.77
C PRO A 204 -17.99 -8.32 11.87
N GLY A 205 -18.87 -8.98 12.62
CA GLY A 205 -18.50 -9.96 13.62
C GLY A 205 -17.97 -9.37 14.93
N MET A 206 -17.46 -10.26 15.78
CA MET A 206 -17.01 -9.91 17.13
C MET A 206 -15.82 -8.94 17.12
N MET A 207 -14.89 -9.11 16.18
CA MET A 207 -13.72 -8.22 16.03
C MET A 207 -14.18 -6.79 15.68
N GLY A 208 -15.10 -6.64 14.71
CA GLY A 208 -15.62 -5.33 14.33
C GLY A 208 -16.40 -4.66 15.47
N ALA A 209 -17.20 -5.43 16.22
CA ALA A 209 -17.90 -4.91 17.39
C ALA A 209 -16.91 -4.41 18.47
N MET A 210 -15.84 -5.15 18.71
CA MET A 210 -14.76 -4.76 19.63
C MET A 210 -14.08 -3.48 19.15
N MET A 211 -13.65 -3.43 17.89
CA MET A 211 -12.98 -2.24 17.32
C MET A 211 -13.88 -1.01 17.38
N LYS A 212 -15.17 -1.13 17.01
CA LYS A 212 -16.15 -0.05 17.13
C LYS A 212 -16.29 0.43 18.57
N LYS A 213 -16.43 -0.50 19.54
CA LYS A 213 -16.54 -0.17 20.96
C LYS A 213 -15.32 0.61 21.48
N HIS A 214 -14.14 0.30 20.98
CA HIS A 214 -12.89 0.96 21.37
C HIS A 214 -12.51 2.15 20.51
N GLY A 215 -13.34 2.51 19.52
CA GLY A 215 -13.11 3.69 18.68
C GLY A 215 -11.94 3.54 17.71
N PHE A 216 -11.61 2.32 17.28
CA PHE A 216 -10.56 2.10 16.27
C PHE A 216 -10.82 2.90 15.01
N ARG A 217 -9.76 3.43 14.43
CA ARG A 217 -9.80 4.22 13.19
C ARG A 217 -8.51 4.06 12.41
N MET A 218 -8.56 4.38 11.12
CA MET A 218 -7.35 4.54 10.32
C MET A 218 -6.56 5.75 10.82
N ASN A 219 -5.29 5.60 11.13
CA ASN A 219 -4.49 6.65 11.78
C ASN A 219 -3.47 7.32 10.84
N GLY A 220 -3.39 6.88 9.56
CA GLY A 220 -2.36 7.38 8.65
C GLY A 220 -0.97 6.91 9.08
N MET A 221 -0.12 7.85 9.53
CA MET A 221 1.25 7.61 9.98
C MET A 221 2.16 7.03 8.89
N SER A 222 1.94 7.47 7.65
CA SER A 222 2.73 7.05 6.49
C SER A 222 4.17 7.55 6.61
N ARG A 223 5.13 6.73 6.14
CA ARG A 223 6.54 7.04 6.25
C ARG A 223 7.36 6.37 5.14
N ILE A 224 8.44 7.04 4.75
CA ILE A 224 9.45 6.52 3.83
C ILE A 224 10.72 6.22 4.63
N TYR A 225 11.13 4.97 4.63
CA TYR A 225 12.29 4.46 5.35
C TYR A 225 13.41 4.19 4.33
N ALA A 226 14.53 4.87 4.44
CA ALA A 226 15.73 4.61 3.67
C ALA A 226 16.94 5.19 4.41
N ASN A 227 18.12 4.62 4.16
CA ASN A 227 19.36 5.09 4.78
C ASN A 227 19.80 6.48 4.26
N ASP A 228 19.35 6.84 3.06
CA ASP A 228 19.72 8.05 2.33
C ASP A 228 18.53 8.96 2.02
N ALA A 229 17.40 8.77 2.72
CA ALA A 229 16.21 9.58 2.49
C ALA A 229 16.44 11.06 2.81
N VAL A 230 16.22 11.91 1.81
CA VAL A 230 16.20 13.36 1.99
C VAL A 230 14.74 13.82 1.99
N PRO A 231 14.21 14.30 3.13
CA PRO A 231 12.81 14.73 3.21
C PRO A 231 12.49 15.85 2.22
N ILE A 232 11.34 15.76 1.58
CA ILE A 232 10.77 16.80 0.72
C ILE A 232 9.64 17.47 1.48
N ASN A 233 9.71 18.79 1.63
CA ASN A 233 8.62 19.56 2.20
C ASN A 233 7.44 19.62 1.24
N THR A 234 6.25 19.40 1.75
CA THR A 234 4.99 19.49 1.01
C THR A 234 3.98 20.25 1.82
N ASP A 235 3.19 21.09 1.15
CA ASP A 235 2.08 21.83 1.78
C ASP A 235 0.87 20.95 2.09
N LEU A 236 0.90 19.68 1.66
CA LEU A 236 -0.15 18.70 1.94
C LEU A 236 0.13 18.00 3.28
N PRO A 237 -0.70 18.20 4.31
CA PRO A 237 -0.50 17.57 5.61
C PRO A 237 -0.62 16.04 5.58
N ASP A 238 -1.18 15.49 4.50
CA ASP A 238 -1.46 14.07 4.30
C ASP A 238 -0.45 13.42 3.35
N ALA A 239 0.64 14.11 3.02
CA ALA A 239 1.69 13.60 2.17
C ALA A 239 3.01 13.50 2.95
N THR A 240 3.61 12.30 2.93
CA THR A 240 5.00 12.11 3.34
C THR A 240 5.84 11.94 2.10
N ALA A 241 6.91 12.72 1.96
CA ALA A 241 7.72 12.73 0.76
C ALA A 241 9.22 12.72 1.07
N ALA A 242 9.96 12.00 0.25
CA ALA A 242 11.42 11.98 0.30
C ALA A 242 12.03 11.74 -1.09
N GLU A 243 13.21 12.29 -1.29
CA GLU A 243 14.11 11.85 -2.36
C GLU A 243 14.95 10.67 -1.84
N VAL A 244 14.97 9.57 -2.58
CA VAL A 244 15.67 8.33 -2.23
C VAL A 244 16.45 7.78 -3.42
N SER A 245 17.54 7.07 -3.14
CA SER A 245 18.25 6.31 -4.17
C SER A 245 17.49 5.03 -4.48
N VAL A 246 17.24 4.81 -5.77
CA VAL A 246 16.53 3.61 -6.25
C VAL A 246 17.45 2.86 -7.19
N SER A 247 17.91 1.70 -6.75
CA SER A 247 18.77 0.80 -7.53
C SER A 247 18.55 -0.63 -7.06
N PRO A 248 18.58 -1.63 -7.98
CA PRO A 248 18.45 -3.03 -7.63
C PRO A 248 19.51 -3.47 -6.62
N LYS A 249 19.09 -4.13 -5.55
CA LYS A 249 19.97 -4.70 -4.52
C LYS A 249 19.50 -6.08 -4.12
N SER A 250 20.44 -6.99 -3.93
CA SER A 250 20.19 -8.32 -3.41
C SER A 250 20.01 -8.28 -1.90
N CYS A 251 19.13 -9.14 -1.38
CA CYS A 251 18.93 -9.31 0.04
C CYS A 251 20.22 -9.78 0.74
N GLN A 252 20.63 -9.07 1.77
CA GLN A 252 21.63 -9.58 2.71
C GLN A 252 20.90 -10.53 3.65
N ARG A 253 21.14 -11.84 3.51
CA ARG A 253 20.47 -12.88 4.31
C ARG A 253 20.68 -12.63 5.81
N ILE A 254 19.64 -12.19 6.48
CA ILE A 254 19.58 -12.15 7.94
C ILE A 254 19.07 -13.51 8.41
N GLN A 255 19.63 -14.04 9.52
CA GLN A 255 19.11 -15.25 10.14
C GLN A 255 17.65 -15.00 10.56
N VAL A 256 16.75 -15.79 9.97
CA VAL A 256 15.31 -15.68 10.26
C VAL A 256 15.01 -16.46 11.53
N ALA A 257 14.49 -15.79 12.53
CA ALA A 257 13.99 -16.43 13.75
C ALA A 257 12.82 -17.40 13.44
N LYS A 258 12.65 -18.43 14.26
CA LYS A 258 11.52 -19.34 14.18
C LYS A 258 10.26 -18.63 14.67
N GLY A 259 9.44 -18.11 13.80
CA GLY A 259 8.20 -17.42 14.16
C GLY A 259 7.30 -17.19 12.96
N SER A 260 6.12 -16.59 13.20
CA SER A 260 5.21 -16.16 12.13
C SER A 260 5.75 -14.93 11.39
N ARG A 261 6.58 -14.14 12.06
CA ARG A 261 7.27 -12.96 11.53
C ARG A 261 8.73 -13.32 11.25
N TRP A 262 9.24 -12.96 10.09
CA TRP A 262 10.61 -13.27 9.72
C TRP A 262 11.67 -12.45 10.49
N TYR A 263 11.27 -11.37 11.10
CA TYR A 263 12.12 -10.41 11.82
C TYR A 263 11.98 -10.48 13.35
N ASP A 264 11.21 -11.42 13.89
CA ASP A 264 11.04 -11.64 15.36
C ASP A 264 12.28 -12.25 16.02
#